data_2b06a1110838b7a5cb6b804007b0de1f
#
_entry.id   2b06a1110838b7a5cb6b804007b0de1f
#
_cell.length_a   1.000
_cell.length_b   1.000
_cell.length_c   1.000
_cell.angle_alpha   90.00
_cell.angle_beta   90.00
_cell.angle_gamma   90.00
#
_symmetry.space_group_name_H-M   'P 1'
#
loop_
_entity.id
_entity.type
_entity.pdbx_description
1 polymer ?
#
loop_
_entity_poly.entity_id
_entity_poly.type
_entity_poly.pdbx_seq_one_letter_code
_entity_poly.pdbx_strand_id
1 'polypeptide(L)'
;MQMQQIRYFLALCEERNFTRAARRCGVSQPSLTNAMIALERELGGALFQRRPEIVLTVLGHAVHPYLQRIAENADHARAAAQTLANVRPANREAAPLEQDARHSLGRSG
;
A
#
# COMPACT_ATOMS: atom_id res chain seq x y z
N MET A 1 0.31 6.60 7.32
CA MET A 1 -0.18 5.42 6.56
C MET A 1 1.01 4.67 6.02
N GLN A 2 1.13 3.41 6.39
CA GLN A 2 2.29 2.61 6.01
C GLN A 2 1.90 1.62 4.91
N MET A 3 2.89 1.27 4.09
CA MET A 3 2.64 0.34 2.99
C MET A 3 2.06 -0.99 3.46
N GLN A 4 2.55 -1.52 4.57
CA GLN A 4 2.01 -2.80 5.04
C GLN A 4 0.55 -2.69 5.46
N GLN A 5 0.11 -1.55 5.99
CA GLN A 5 -1.30 -1.34 6.29
C GLN A 5 -2.15 -1.40 5.02
N ILE A 6 -1.64 -0.79 3.96
CA ILE A 6 -2.32 -0.79 2.66
C ILE A 6 -2.41 -2.21 2.11
N ARG A 7 -1.31 -2.97 2.19
CA ARG A 7 -1.30 -4.34 1.70
C ARG A 7 -2.23 -5.25 2.50
N TYR A 8 -2.28 -5.06 3.80
CA TYR A 8 -3.21 -5.83 4.64
C TYR A 8 -4.66 -5.50 4.28
N PHE A 9 -4.95 -4.22 4.07
CA PHE A 9 -6.28 -3.79 3.66
C PHE A 9 -6.69 -4.45 2.35
N LEU A 10 -5.81 -4.44 1.35
CA LEU A 10 -6.11 -5.03 0.05
C LEU A 10 -6.28 -6.55 0.14
N ALA A 11 -5.45 -7.22 0.94
CA ALA A 11 -5.58 -8.64 1.16
C ALA A 11 -6.92 -8.97 1.81
N LEU A 12 -7.35 -8.16 2.78
CA LEU A 12 -8.61 -8.37 3.45
C LEU A 12 -9.79 -8.13 2.52
N CYS A 13 -9.67 -7.18 1.60
CA CYS A 13 -10.69 -6.97 0.58
C CYS A 13 -10.92 -8.21 -0.28
N GLU A 14 -9.85 -8.91 -0.61
CA GLU A 14 -9.92 -10.09 -1.46
C GLU A 14 -10.33 -11.33 -0.70
N GLU A 15 -9.76 -11.53 0.48
CA GLU A 15 -10.01 -12.74 1.25
C GLU A 15 -11.34 -12.71 1.99
N ARG A 16 -11.76 -11.53 2.44
CA ARG A 16 -12.97 -11.36 3.24
C ARG A 16 -12.98 -12.25 4.48
N ASN A 17 -11.81 -12.47 5.02
CA ASN A 17 -11.59 -13.33 6.18
C ASN A 17 -10.30 -12.90 6.84
N PHE A 18 -10.39 -12.50 8.11
CA PHE A 18 -9.21 -11.95 8.81
C PHE A 18 -8.10 -12.99 8.94
N THR A 19 -8.46 -14.23 9.25
CA THR A 19 -7.48 -15.30 9.42
C THR A 19 -6.75 -15.58 8.10
N ARG A 20 -7.51 -15.68 7.01
CA ARG A 20 -6.90 -15.96 5.70
C ARG A 20 -6.07 -14.79 5.20
N ALA A 21 -6.55 -13.56 5.42
CA ALA A 21 -5.78 -12.39 5.02
C ALA A 21 -4.46 -12.31 5.78
N ALA A 22 -4.49 -12.58 7.09
CA ALA A 22 -3.27 -12.57 7.89
C ALA A 22 -2.30 -13.64 7.42
N ARG A 23 -2.82 -14.85 7.15
CA ARG A 23 -1.97 -15.93 6.65
C ARG A 23 -1.34 -15.57 5.32
N ARG A 24 -2.13 -14.97 4.42
CA ARG A 24 -1.64 -14.55 3.11
C ARG A 24 -0.53 -13.51 3.23
N CYS A 25 -0.63 -12.62 4.22
CA CYS A 25 0.37 -11.59 4.44
C CYS A 25 1.55 -12.05 5.31
N GLY A 26 1.50 -13.28 5.82
CA GLY A 26 2.57 -13.81 6.64
C GLY A 26 2.65 -13.19 8.03
N VAL A 27 1.51 -12.78 8.58
CA VAL A 27 1.45 -12.14 9.89
C VAL A 27 0.38 -12.82 10.74
N SER A 28 0.38 -12.53 12.04
CA SER A 28 -0.66 -13.01 12.94
C SER A 28 -1.95 -12.22 12.72
N GLN A 29 -3.07 -12.83 13.05
CA GLN A 29 -4.35 -12.13 12.94
C GLN A 29 -4.40 -10.87 13.81
N PRO A 30 -3.91 -10.88 15.07
CA PRO A 30 -3.86 -9.62 15.84
C PRO A 30 -3.03 -8.53 15.18
N SER A 31 -1.92 -8.89 14.53
CA SER A 31 -1.11 -7.89 13.83
C SER A 31 -1.89 -7.25 12.70
N LEU A 32 -2.60 -8.04 11.91
CA LEU A 32 -3.41 -7.51 10.83
C LEU A 32 -4.55 -6.65 11.38
N THR A 33 -5.23 -7.12 12.42
CA THR A 33 -6.33 -6.37 13.03
C THR A 33 -5.86 -5.03 13.56
N ASN A 34 -4.72 -5.02 14.26
CA ASN A 34 -4.19 -3.77 14.80
C ASN A 34 -3.78 -2.79 13.71
N ALA A 35 -3.24 -3.30 12.62
CA ALA A 35 -2.91 -2.45 11.48
C ALA A 35 -4.16 -1.84 10.87
N MET A 36 -5.25 -2.61 10.79
CA MET A 36 -6.51 -2.09 10.27
C MET A 36 -7.10 -1.03 11.19
N ILE A 37 -7.03 -1.24 12.49
CA ILE A 37 -7.51 -0.26 13.46
C ILE A 37 -6.74 1.05 13.29
N ALA A 38 -5.42 0.97 13.14
CA ALA A 38 -4.59 2.16 12.96
C ALA A 38 -4.95 2.89 11.66
N LEU A 39 -5.14 2.15 10.59
CA LEU A 39 -5.51 2.75 9.30
C LEU A 39 -6.89 3.39 9.38
N GLU A 40 -7.85 2.72 10.00
CA GLU A 40 -9.19 3.27 10.19
C GLU A 40 -9.16 4.55 11.00
N ARG A 41 -8.32 4.58 12.04
CA ARG A 41 -8.19 5.78 12.86
C ARG A 41 -7.63 6.93 12.06
N GLU A 42 -6.63 6.67 11.23
CA GLU A 42 -6.04 7.70 10.40
C GLU A 42 -7.02 8.22 9.36
N LEU A 43 -7.80 7.35 8.75
CA LEU A 43 -8.72 7.72 7.68
C LEU A 43 -10.07 8.21 8.19
N GLY A 44 -10.31 8.08 9.48
CA GLY A 44 -11.47 8.70 10.11
C GLY A 44 -12.71 7.85 10.24
N GLY A 45 -12.62 6.53 10.00
CA GLY A 45 -13.78 5.68 10.16
C GLY A 45 -13.51 4.23 9.80
N ALA A 46 -14.51 3.39 10.01
CA ALA A 46 -14.40 1.98 9.69
C ALA A 46 -14.31 1.77 8.20
N LEU A 47 -13.40 0.90 7.79
CA LEU A 47 -13.23 0.53 6.39
C LEU A 47 -14.04 -0.72 6.03
N PHE A 48 -14.35 -1.54 7.02
CA PHE A 48 -15.10 -2.78 6.83
C PHE A 48 -16.26 -2.84 7.79
N GLN A 49 -17.39 -3.33 7.28
CA GLN A 49 -18.48 -3.84 8.10
C GLN A 49 -18.20 -5.33 8.28
N ARG A 50 -18.23 -5.80 9.52
CA ARG A 50 -17.77 -7.16 9.83
C ARG A 50 -18.87 -8.18 9.97
N ARG A 51 -20.11 -7.73 10.13
CA ARG A 51 -21.25 -8.63 10.30
C ARG A 51 -22.39 -8.20 9.39
N PRO A 52 -23.12 -9.13 8.81
CA PRO A 52 -22.99 -10.59 8.92
C PRO A 52 -21.77 -11.13 8.18
N GLU A 53 -21.20 -10.37 7.28
CA GLU A 53 -19.98 -10.76 6.59
C GLU A 53 -19.10 -9.55 6.36
N ILE A 54 -17.84 -9.79 6.03
CA ILE A 54 -16.87 -8.72 5.85
C ILE A 54 -17.07 -8.08 4.48
N VAL A 55 -17.50 -6.82 4.49
CA VAL A 55 -17.68 -6.04 3.28
C VAL A 55 -17.15 -4.63 3.52
N LEU A 56 -16.81 -3.94 2.45
CA LEU A 56 -16.34 -2.56 2.56
C LEU A 56 -17.47 -1.63 2.96
N THR A 57 -17.17 -0.66 3.82
CA THR A 57 -18.06 0.45 4.11
C THR A 57 -18.04 1.44 2.95
N VAL A 58 -18.86 2.48 3.04
CA VAL A 58 -18.80 3.60 2.08
C VAL A 58 -17.40 4.19 2.07
N LEU A 59 -16.82 4.41 3.24
CA LEU A 59 -15.45 4.92 3.33
C LEU A 59 -14.46 3.95 2.69
N GLY A 60 -14.59 2.66 2.98
CA GLY A 60 -13.73 1.65 2.39
C GLY A 60 -13.79 1.65 0.88
N HIS A 61 -14.99 1.75 0.33
CA HIS A 61 -15.15 1.84 -1.12
C HIS A 61 -14.53 3.11 -1.69
N ALA A 62 -14.66 4.22 -0.98
CA ALA A 62 -14.12 5.49 -1.46
C ALA A 62 -12.60 5.49 -1.52
N VAL A 63 -11.93 4.88 -0.54
CA VAL A 63 -10.46 4.90 -0.49
C VAL A 63 -9.82 3.75 -1.24
N HIS A 64 -10.56 2.69 -1.51
CA HIS A 64 -10.00 1.48 -2.12
C HIS A 64 -9.21 1.76 -3.40
N PRO A 65 -9.75 2.49 -4.39
CA PRO A 65 -9.00 2.69 -5.65
C PRO A 65 -7.71 3.47 -5.44
N TYR A 66 -7.67 4.36 -4.46
CA TYR A 66 -6.45 5.12 -4.18
C TYR A 66 -5.40 4.24 -3.52
N LEU A 67 -5.81 3.42 -2.56
CA LEU A 67 -4.88 2.51 -1.89
C LEU A 67 -4.37 1.46 -2.87
N GLN A 68 -5.23 1.00 -3.77
CA GLN A 68 -4.83 0.08 -4.83
C GLN A 68 -3.74 0.70 -5.70
N ARG A 69 -3.90 1.95 -6.11
CA ARG A 69 -2.92 2.63 -6.94
C ARG A 69 -1.60 2.84 -6.21
N ILE A 70 -1.66 3.14 -4.93
CA ILE A 70 -0.43 3.29 -4.13
C ILE A 70 0.35 1.99 -4.14
N ALA A 71 -0.31 0.86 -3.90
CA ALA A 71 0.34 -0.44 -3.90
C ALA A 71 0.92 -0.77 -5.27
N GLU A 72 0.15 -0.53 -6.32
CA GLU A 72 0.61 -0.78 -7.69
C GLU A 72 1.80 0.09 -8.03
N ASN A 73 1.77 1.35 -7.66
CA ASN A 73 2.89 2.25 -7.93
C ASN A 73 4.14 1.84 -7.17
N ALA A 74 3.98 1.35 -5.95
CA ALA A 74 5.13 0.85 -5.19
C ALA A 74 5.76 -0.36 -5.89
N ASP A 75 4.92 -1.26 -6.43
CA ASP A 75 5.40 -2.41 -7.18
C ASP A 75 6.09 -1.99 -8.47
N HIS A 76 5.52 -1.01 -9.17
CA HIS A 76 6.12 -0.48 -10.40
C HIS A 76 7.46 0.18 -10.12
N ALA A 77 7.58 0.90 -9.01
CA ALA A 77 8.84 1.53 -8.63
C ALA A 77 9.92 0.47 -8.39
N ARG A 78 9.59 -0.61 -7.69
CA ARG A 78 10.54 -1.70 -7.46
C ARG A 78 10.94 -2.37 -8.76
N ALA A 79 9.96 -2.61 -9.64
CA ALA A 79 10.24 -3.24 -10.93
C ALA A 79 11.16 -2.37 -11.79
N ALA A 80 10.91 -1.05 -11.79
CA ALA A 80 11.76 -0.12 -12.54
C ALA A 80 13.18 -0.13 -12.00
N ALA A 81 13.32 -0.13 -10.68
CA ALA A 81 14.64 -0.17 -10.05
C ALA A 81 15.37 -1.47 -10.37
N GLN A 82 14.66 -2.60 -10.34
CA GLN A 82 15.27 -3.89 -10.67
C GLN A 82 15.70 -3.96 -12.12
N THR A 83 14.89 -3.45 -13.02
CA THR A 83 15.22 -3.43 -14.44
C THR A 83 16.51 -2.65 -14.65
N LEU A 84 16.62 -1.48 -14.04
CA LEU A 84 17.82 -0.66 -14.18
C LEU A 84 19.04 -1.34 -13.57
N ALA A 85 18.88 -1.95 -12.41
CA ALA A 85 19.96 -2.66 -11.74
C ALA A 85 20.48 -3.83 -12.59
N ASN A 86 19.56 -4.55 -13.24
CA ASN A 86 19.96 -5.70 -14.06
C ASN A 86 20.67 -5.30 -15.33
N VAL A 87 20.31 -4.15 -15.90
CA VAL A 87 20.89 -3.71 -17.16
C VAL A 87 22.17 -2.91 -16.94
N ARG A 88 22.18 -2.03 -15.93
CA ARG A 88 23.30 -1.11 -15.72
C ARG A 88 23.56 -0.90 -14.24
N PRO A 89 23.96 -1.95 -13.55
CA PRO A 89 24.06 -1.84 -12.08
C PRO A 89 25.05 -0.79 -11.61
N ALA A 90 26.15 -0.57 -12.35
CA ALA A 90 27.17 0.38 -11.93
C ALA A 90 26.77 1.83 -12.13
N ASN A 91 25.74 2.09 -12.92
CA ASN A 91 25.37 3.46 -13.25
C ASN A 91 24.36 4.08 -12.31
N ARG A 92 23.85 3.32 -11.36
CA ARG A 92 22.80 3.83 -10.50
C ARG A 92 23.26 5.00 -9.65
N GLU A 93 24.49 4.97 -9.23
CA GLU A 93 25.00 6.05 -8.37
C GLU A 93 25.44 7.27 -9.15
N ALA A 94 25.52 7.15 -10.45
CA ALA A 94 25.98 8.27 -11.27
C ALA A 94 24.88 9.24 -11.65
N ALA A 95 23.62 8.88 -11.47
CA ALA A 95 22.51 9.73 -11.86
C ALA A 95 22.38 10.91 -10.93
N PRO A 96 22.41 12.14 -11.42
CA PRO A 96 22.26 13.32 -10.56
C PRO A 96 20.83 13.45 -10.06
N LEU A 97 20.70 13.82 -8.80
CA LEU A 97 19.37 14.00 -8.23
C LEU A 97 18.66 15.23 -8.72
N GLU A 98 19.40 16.23 -9.15
CA GLU A 98 18.77 17.44 -9.62
C GLU A 98 17.88 17.22 -10.82
N GLN A 99 18.03 16.12 -11.50
CA GLN A 99 17.16 15.80 -12.61
C GLN A 99 15.73 15.57 -12.17
N ASP A 100 15.54 15.19 -10.93
CA ASP A 100 14.22 14.93 -10.39
C ASP A 100 13.60 16.16 -9.78
N ALA A 101 14.41 17.09 -9.37
CA ALA A 101 13.93 18.16 -8.53
C ALA A 101 12.93 19.04 -9.22
N ARG A 102 13.00 18.97 -10.44
CA ARG A 102 12.06 19.78 -11.14
C ARG A 102 10.72 19.24 -11.09
N HIS A 103 10.94 19.01 -10.64
CA HIS A 103 10.27 18.78 -10.64
C HIS A 103 9.56 18.74 -9.77
N SER A 104 9.89 18.75 -9.33
CA SER A 104 9.56 18.99 -8.67
C SER A 104 9.33 19.38 -8.03
N LEU A 105 9.34 19.74 -7.95
CA LEU A 105 9.34 20.50 -7.59
C LEU A 105 9.05 20.85 -7.36
N GLY A 106 8.88 20.81 -7.45
CA GLY A 106 8.77 21.43 -7.45
C GLY A 106 8.41 21.40 -6.91
N ARG A 107 8.18 21.44 -6.81
CA ARG A 107 8.11 21.56 -6.58
C ARG A 107 7.91 21.59 -5.91
N SER A 108 7.83 21.67 -5.75
CA SER A 108 7.93 21.81 -5.57
C SER A 108 7.97 21.80 -5.32
N GLY A 109 7.90 21.79 -5.20
CA GLY A 109 8.10 22.02 -5.35
C GLY A 109 8.05 21.84 -5.40
#